data_67234fd5c2756371b14296b3cf91924d
#
_entry.id   67234fd5c2756371b14296b3cf91924d
#
_cell.length_a   1.000
_cell.length_b   1.000
_cell.length_c   1.000
_cell.angle_alpha   90.00
_cell.angle_beta   90.00
_cell.angle_gamma   90.00
#
_symmetry.space_group_name_H-M   'P 1'
#
loop_
_entity.id
_entity.type
_entity.pdbx_description
1 polymer ?
#
loop_
_entity_poly.entity_id
_entity_poly.type
_entity_poly.pdbx_seq_one_letter_code
_entity_poly.pdbx_strand_id
1 'polypeptide(L)'
;LSRGLGDVYKRQTLAGVEVSALLGRMPSAVGYQPTLAEEMGALQERITSTKTGSITSIQAVYVPADDLTDPSPATTFAHLDATVVLSRQISELGIYPAVDPLDSTSRQLDPFVVGDEHYEVAQGVQKILQRYNELKDIIAILGMDELSEEDKGLVARARKAQRFLSQPF
;
A
#
# COMPACT_ATOMS: atom_id res chain seq x y z
N LEU A 1 23.76 3.93 8.32
CA LEU A 1 24.06 2.92 7.32
C LEU A 1 22.76 2.53 6.61
N SER A 2 22.58 2.99 5.38
CA SER A 2 21.45 2.58 4.53
C SER A 2 21.75 1.18 3.95
N ARG A 3 20.84 0.24 4.14
CA ARG A 3 20.90 -1.09 3.54
C ARG A 3 19.60 -1.39 2.84
N GLY A 4 19.65 -1.89 1.60
CA GLY A 4 18.48 -2.28 0.82
C GLY A 4 17.82 -3.54 1.39
N LEU A 5 16.73 -3.37 2.16
CA LEU A 5 16.02 -4.48 2.80
C LEU A 5 15.04 -5.19 1.85
N GLY A 6 14.46 -4.51 0.86
CA GLY A 6 13.47 -5.12 -0.03
C GLY A 6 13.98 -6.29 -0.86
N ASP A 7 15.22 -6.21 -1.35
CA ASP A 7 15.86 -7.31 -2.08
C ASP A 7 16.20 -8.50 -1.16
N VAL A 8 16.50 -8.20 0.10
CA VAL A 8 16.77 -9.23 1.12
C VAL A 8 15.53 -10.06 1.41
N TYR A 9 14.36 -9.48 1.58
CA TYR A 9 13.11 -10.21 1.85
C TYR A 9 12.73 -11.13 0.70
N LYS A 10 12.81 -10.64 -0.54
CA LYS A 10 12.52 -11.45 -1.73
C LYS A 10 13.44 -12.67 -1.78
N ARG A 11 14.73 -12.48 -1.59
CA ARG A 11 15.72 -13.58 -1.59
C ARG A 11 15.51 -14.56 -0.46
N GLN A 12 15.19 -14.05 0.74
CA GLN A 12 14.89 -14.90 1.90
C GLN A 12 13.64 -15.75 1.67
N THR A 13 12.58 -15.16 1.11
CA THR A 13 11.35 -15.90 0.77
C THR A 13 11.64 -17.00 -0.24
N LEU A 14 12.38 -16.70 -1.32
CA LEU A 14 12.75 -17.69 -2.34
C LEU A 14 13.61 -18.81 -1.76
N ALA A 15 14.63 -18.48 -0.97
CA ALA A 15 15.47 -19.47 -0.31
C ALA A 15 14.67 -20.36 0.66
N GLY A 16 13.73 -19.77 1.40
CA GLY A 16 12.84 -20.50 2.30
C GLY A 16 11.93 -21.49 1.57
N VAL A 17 11.42 -21.12 0.39
CA VAL A 17 10.64 -22.03 -0.48
C VAL A 17 11.50 -23.23 -0.91
N GLU A 18 12.72 -22.99 -1.37
CA GLU A 18 13.63 -24.07 -1.82
C GLU A 18 14.01 -25.01 -0.67
N VAL A 19 14.37 -24.47 0.49
CA VAL A 19 14.70 -25.27 1.68
C VAL A 19 13.50 -26.08 2.15
N SER A 20 12.32 -25.51 2.18
CA SER A 20 11.08 -26.21 2.56
C SER A 20 10.79 -27.39 1.61
N ALA A 21 10.97 -27.18 0.31
CA ALA A 21 10.79 -28.23 -0.71
C ALA A 21 11.82 -29.35 -0.52
N LEU A 22 13.09 -29.04 -0.28
CA LEU A 22 14.14 -30.02 -0.01
C LEU A 22 13.88 -30.84 1.26
N LEU A 23 13.25 -30.24 2.27
CA LEU A 23 12.86 -30.91 3.51
C LEU A 23 11.55 -31.70 3.38
N GLY A 24 10.93 -31.73 2.21
CA GLY A 24 9.68 -32.45 1.95
C GLY A 24 8.48 -31.89 2.71
N ARG A 25 8.50 -30.65 3.11
CA ARG A 25 7.37 -29.99 3.79
C ARG A 25 6.25 -29.70 2.81
N MET A 26 5.00 -29.92 3.23
CA MET A 26 3.85 -29.60 2.42
C MET A 26 3.77 -28.08 2.20
N PRO A 27 3.68 -27.58 0.96
CA PRO A 27 3.59 -26.16 0.69
C PRO A 27 2.27 -25.57 1.21
N SER A 28 2.31 -24.31 1.63
CA SER A 28 1.13 -23.53 1.95
C SER A 28 0.51 -22.91 0.69
N ALA A 29 -0.40 -21.94 0.86
CA ALA A 29 -1.03 -21.23 -0.25
C ALA A 29 0.01 -20.68 -1.24
N VAL A 30 -0.30 -20.80 -2.54
CA VAL A 30 0.54 -20.33 -3.67
C VAL A 30 1.96 -20.93 -3.68
N GLY A 31 2.17 -22.07 -3.00
CA GLY A 31 3.45 -22.79 -2.99
C GLY A 31 4.52 -22.22 -2.05
N TYR A 32 4.18 -21.28 -1.18
CA TYR A 32 5.09 -20.77 -0.16
C TYR A 32 5.34 -21.78 0.96
N GLN A 33 6.45 -21.61 1.70
CA GLN A 33 6.76 -22.40 2.88
C GLN A 33 5.71 -22.19 3.98
N PRO A 34 5.38 -23.22 4.78
CA PRO A 34 4.41 -23.07 5.89
C PRO A 34 4.92 -22.16 7.00
N THR A 35 6.22 -21.94 7.11
CA THR A 35 6.89 -21.10 8.12
C THR A 35 7.10 -19.65 7.66
N LEU A 36 6.51 -19.22 6.53
CA LEU A 36 6.73 -17.89 5.96
C LEU A 36 6.49 -16.75 6.98
N ALA A 37 5.39 -16.79 7.71
CA ALA A 37 5.04 -15.77 8.69
C ALA A 37 6.04 -15.70 9.85
N GLU A 38 6.52 -16.83 10.34
CA GLU A 38 7.51 -16.90 11.42
C GLU A 38 8.87 -16.35 10.96
N GLU A 39 9.31 -16.74 9.78
CA GLU A 39 10.59 -16.30 9.21
C GLU A 39 10.60 -14.80 8.94
N MET A 40 9.51 -14.26 8.38
CA MET A 40 9.34 -12.83 8.15
C MET A 40 9.23 -12.07 9.46
N GLY A 41 8.47 -12.56 10.44
CA GLY A 41 8.32 -11.98 11.76
C GLY A 41 9.64 -11.89 12.50
N ALA A 42 10.42 -12.95 12.52
CA ALA A 42 11.73 -12.99 13.20
C ALA A 42 12.72 -11.92 12.66
N LEU A 43 12.62 -11.58 11.38
CA LEU A 43 13.42 -10.50 10.80
C LEU A 43 12.86 -9.11 11.13
N GLN A 44 11.54 -8.94 11.01
CA GLN A 44 10.86 -7.66 11.26
C GLN A 44 10.95 -7.22 12.73
N GLU A 45 10.87 -8.13 13.68
CA GLU A 45 10.96 -7.84 15.12
C GLU A 45 12.31 -7.26 15.54
N ARG A 46 13.35 -7.38 14.71
CA ARG A 46 14.64 -6.72 14.94
C ARG A 46 14.60 -5.21 14.67
N ILE A 47 13.59 -4.75 13.94
CA ILE A 47 13.37 -3.34 13.64
C ILE A 47 12.53 -2.77 14.77
N THR A 48 13.20 -2.25 15.80
CA THR A 48 12.52 -1.83 17.02
C THR A 48 13.21 -0.63 17.66
N SER A 49 12.52 -0.04 18.63
CA SER A 49 13.06 0.98 19.53
C SER A 49 13.47 0.35 20.85
N THR A 50 14.65 0.71 21.33
CA THR A 50 15.19 0.30 22.62
C THR A 50 15.34 1.52 23.54
N LYS A 51 15.77 1.31 24.79
CA LYS A 51 16.05 2.41 25.72
C LYS A 51 17.19 3.34 25.26
N THR A 52 18.07 2.87 24.37
CA THR A 52 19.28 3.57 23.95
C THR A 52 19.27 3.99 22.49
N GLY A 53 18.25 3.58 21.70
CA GLY A 53 18.19 3.94 20.29
C GLY A 53 16.96 3.33 19.60
N SER A 54 16.74 3.77 18.35
CA SER A 54 15.65 3.30 17.50
C SER A 54 16.14 3.01 16.09
N ILE A 55 15.43 2.12 15.39
CA ILE A 55 15.67 1.80 13.99
C ILE A 55 14.44 2.23 13.20
N THR A 56 14.63 3.17 12.26
CA THR A 56 13.65 3.48 11.23
C THR A 56 14.02 2.74 9.97
N SER A 57 13.08 1.98 9.40
CA SER A 57 13.30 1.24 8.17
C SER A 57 12.43 1.79 7.04
N ILE A 58 12.99 1.84 5.84
CA ILE A 58 12.26 2.07 4.59
C ILE A 58 12.51 0.84 3.73
N GLN A 59 11.43 0.15 3.39
CA GLN A 59 11.47 -1.14 2.72
C GLN A 59 10.75 -1.04 1.38
N ALA A 60 11.44 -1.38 0.29
CA ALA A 60 10.80 -1.57 -1.00
C ALA A 60 10.30 -3.02 -1.08
N VAL A 61 9.00 -3.21 -1.17
CA VAL A 61 8.37 -4.54 -1.26
C VAL A 61 7.95 -4.78 -2.70
N TYR A 62 8.44 -5.87 -3.27
CA TYR A 62 7.99 -6.31 -4.59
C TYR A 62 6.67 -7.07 -4.47
N VAL A 63 5.69 -6.66 -5.27
CA VAL A 63 4.36 -7.26 -5.31
C VAL A 63 4.23 -8.06 -6.61
N PRO A 64 4.20 -9.42 -6.54
CA PRO A 64 4.07 -10.25 -7.73
C PRO A 64 2.73 -9.99 -8.44
N ALA A 65 2.77 -9.77 -9.75
CA ALA A 65 1.58 -9.55 -10.59
C ALA A 65 0.63 -8.44 -10.10
N ASP A 66 1.15 -7.45 -9.37
CA ASP A 66 0.37 -6.39 -8.73
C ASP A 66 -0.70 -6.90 -7.73
N ASP A 67 -0.55 -8.13 -7.23
CA ASP A 67 -1.47 -8.76 -6.29
C ASP A 67 -1.03 -8.52 -4.84
N LEU A 68 -1.63 -7.52 -4.19
CA LEU A 68 -1.39 -7.19 -2.78
C LEU A 68 -1.84 -8.29 -1.81
N THR A 69 -2.64 -9.25 -2.27
CA THR A 69 -3.13 -10.37 -1.46
C THR A 69 -2.21 -11.59 -1.49
N ASP A 70 -1.16 -11.56 -2.34
CA ASP A 70 -0.14 -12.60 -2.33
C ASP A 70 0.45 -12.76 -0.91
N PRO A 71 0.63 -13.99 -0.40
CA PRO A 71 1.07 -14.24 0.97
C PRO A 71 2.38 -13.55 1.37
N SER A 72 3.31 -13.37 0.45
CA SER A 72 4.60 -12.73 0.76
C SER A 72 4.47 -11.23 1.05
N PRO A 73 3.92 -10.38 0.17
CA PRO A 73 3.67 -8.98 0.50
C PRO A 73 2.66 -8.82 1.63
N ALA A 74 1.58 -9.60 1.68
CA ALA A 74 0.56 -9.50 2.73
C ALA A 74 1.15 -9.74 4.12
N THR A 75 1.99 -10.76 4.28
CA THR A 75 2.69 -11.03 5.55
C THR A 75 3.65 -9.90 5.91
N THR A 76 4.35 -9.34 4.92
CA THR A 76 5.26 -8.20 5.15
C THR A 76 4.49 -6.97 5.61
N PHE A 77 3.38 -6.63 4.95
CA PHE A 77 2.57 -5.45 5.28
C PHE A 77 2.01 -5.48 6.70
N ALA A 78 1.71 -6.66 7.24
CA ALA A 78 1.23 -6.81 8.61
C ALA A 78 2.22 -6.28 9.66
N HIS A 79 3.51 -6.22 9.35
CA HIS A 79 4.56 -5.74 10.23
C HIS A 79 4.93 -4.26 10.03
N LEU A 80 4.35 -3.58 9.04
CA LEU A 80 4.69 -2.20 8.71
C LEU A 80 3.76 -1.21 9.42
N ASP A 81 4.31 -0.09 9.87
CA ASP A 81 3.53 1.00 10.48
C ASP A 81 2.90 1.92 9.44
N ALA A 82 3.49 2.00 8.25
CA ALA A 82 2.96 2.74 7.12
C ALA A 82 3.29 2.02 5.81
N THR A 83 2.36 2.09 4.87
CA THR A 83 2.52 1.55 3.51
C THR A 83 2.25 2.63 2.48
N VAL A 84 3.09 2.72 1.48
CA VAL A 84 2.91 3.57 0.30
C VAL A 84 2.79 2.65 -0.90
N VAL A 85 1.60 2.56 -1.47
CA VAL A 85 1.31 1.69 -2.61
C VAL A 85 1.43 2.50 -3.91
N LEU A 86 2.27 2.02 -4.82
CA LEU A 86 2.40 2.58 -6.16
C LEU A 86 1.48 1.83 -7.13
N SER A 87 0.67 2.58 -7.86
CA SER A 87 -0.33 2.03 -8.79
C SER A 87 0.02 2.34 -10.25
N ARG A 88 0.00 1.30 -11.10
CA ARG A 88 0.18 1.45 -12.55
C ARG A 88 -0.96 2.26 -13.17
N GLN A 89 -2.19 2.02 -12.72
CA GLN A 89 -3.37 2.74 -13.20
C GLN A 89 -3.25 4.26 -12.97
N ILE A 90 -2.71 4.67 -11.82
CA ILE A 90 -2.47 6.09 -11.52
C ILE A 90 -1.35 6.65 -12.40
N SER A 91 -0.28 5.86 -12.63
CA SER A 91 0.80 6.24 -13.54
C SER A 91 0.31 6.44 -14.98
N GLU A 92 -0.59 5.58 -15.46
CA GLU A 92 -1.20 5.68 -16.80
C GLU A 92 -2.03 6.96 -16.98
N LEU A 93 -2.57 7.50 -15.88
CA LEU A 93 -3.25 8.80 -15.88
C LEU A 93 -2.28 10.00 -15.90
N GLY A 94 -0.97 9.76 -15.89
CA GLY A 94 0.06 10.80 -15.84
C GLY A 94 0.15 11.50 -14.47
N ILE A 95 -0.30 10.86 -13.41
CA ILE A 95 -0.23 11.38 -12.03
C ILE A 95 1.03 10.85 -11.36
N TYR A 96 1.90 11.75 -10.91
CA TYR A 96 3.16 11.41 -10.25
C TYR A 96 3.36 12.25 -8.98
N PRO A 97 3.90 11.62 -7.89
CA PRO A 97 4.16 10.19 -7.74
C PRO A 97 2.89 9.37 -7.87
N ALA A 98 2.99 8.18 -8.46
CA ALA A 98 1.84 7.32 -8.75
C ALA A 98 1.36 6.55 -7.50
N VAL A 99 1.20 7.27 -6.39
CA VAL A 99 0.75 6.72 -5.10
C VAL A 99 -0.76 6.57 -5.09
N ASP A 100 -1.23 5.39 -4.71
CA ASP A 100 -2.66 5.17 -4.46
C ASP A 100 -3.01 5.62 -3.02
N PRO A 101 -3.78 6.69 -2.83
CA PRO A 101 -4.13 7.20 -1.52
C PRO A 101 -5.18 6.35 -0.80
N LEU A 102 -5.85 5.43 -1.49
CA LEU A 102 -6.86 4.55 -0.90
C LEU A 102 -6.25 3.25 -0.37
N ASP A 103 -5.23 2.72 -1.09
CA ASP A 103 -4.51 1.51 -0.68
C ASP A 103 -3.33 1.81 0.25
N SER A 104 -2.89 3.06 0.32
CA SER A 104 -1.82 3.50 1.21
C SER A 104 -2.36 3.79 2.61
N THR A 105 -1.62 3.36 3.63
CA THR A 105 -2.04 3.50 5.04
C THR A 105 -0.90 3.99 5.91
N SER A 106 -1.25 4.62 7.05
CA SER A 106 -0.29 4.98 8.09
C SER A 106 -0.96 4.96 9.46
N ARG A 107 -0.33 4.30 10.43
CA ARG A 107 -0.75 4.34 11.84
C ARG A 107 -0.60 5.72 12.46
N GLN A 108 0.24 6.57 11.87
CA GLN A 108 0.41 7.95 12.33
C GLN A 108 -0.73 8.89 11.89
N LEU A 109 -1.60 8.45 10.98
CA LEU A 109 -2.80 9.21 10.62
C LEU A 109 -3.87 9.02 11.71
N ASP A 110 -3.63 9.64 12.85
CA ASP A 110 -4.45 9.62 14.05
C ASP A 110 -4.58 11.05 14.59
N PRO A 111 -5.76 11.51 15.03
CA PRO A 111 -5.95 12.87 15.54
C PRO A 111 -4.98 13.27 16.65
N PHE A 112 -4.61 12.32 17.54
CA PHE A 112 -3.66 12.58 18.62
C PHE A 112 -2.21 12.77 18.13
N VAL A 113 -1.89 12.36 16.90
CA VAL A 113 -0.54 12.48 16.33
C VAL A 113 -0.46 13.67 15.37
N VAL A 114 -1.41 13.77 14.43
CA VAL A 114 -1.36 14.78 13.35
C VAL A 114 -2.25 15.99 13.63
N GLY A 115 -3.11 15.93 14.65
CA GLY A 115 -4.12 16.93 14.95
C GLY A 115 -5.42 16.73 14.17
N ASP A 116 -6.51 17.27 14.72
CA ASP A 116 -7.87 17.07 14.18
C ASP A 116 -8.02 17.62 12.76
N GLU A 117 -7.52 18.82 12.48
CA GLU A 117 -7.63 19.45 11.17
C GLU A 117 -6.99 18.60 10.06
N HIS A 118 -5.75 18.14 10.29
CA HIS A 118 -5.06 17.29 9.31
C HIS A 118 -5.80 15.97 9.10
N TYR A 119 -6.25 15.34 10.17
CA TYR A 119 -6.98 14.09 10.13
C TYR A 119 -8.29 14.22 9.35
N GLU A 120 -9.09 15.24 9.65
CA GLU A 120 -10.38 15.49 8.99
C GLU A 120 -10.20 15.78 7.48
N VAL A 121 -9.19 16.58 7.11
CA VAL A 121 -8.87 16.87 5.70
C VAL A 121 -8.47 15.60 4.97
N ALA A 122 -7.59 14.77 5.56
CA ALA A 122 -7.15 13.52 4.96
C ALA A 122 -8.31 12.55 4.75
N GLN A 123 -9.16 12.37 5.76
CA GLN A 123 -10.37 11.53 5.67
C GLN A 123 -11.36 12.09 4.62
N GLY A 124 -11.52 13.41 4.57
CA GLY A 124 -12.37 14.05 3.57
C GLY A 124 -11.91 13.80 2.14
N VAL A 125 -10.60 13.89 1.88
CA VAL A 125 -10.01 13.60 0.57
C VAL A 125 -10.19 12.12 0.21
N GLN A 126 -9.89 11.20 1.13
CA GLN A 126 -10.08 9.77 0.90
C GLN A 126 -11.54 9.43 0.57
N LYS A 127 -12.50 9.99 1.30
CA LYS A 127 -13.93 9.80 1.04
C LYS A 127 -14.35 10.27 -0.35
N ILE A 128 -13.85 11.43 -0.78
CA ILE A 128 -14.13 11.97 -2.12
C ILE A 128 -13.54 11.07 -3.20
N LEU A 129 -12.31 10.60 -3.03
CA LEU A 129 -11.65 9.71 -3.99
C LEU A 129 -12.30 8.33 -4.04
N GLN A 130 -12.71 7.79 -2.89
CA GLN A 130 -13.44 6.54 -2.81
C GLN A 130 -14.76 6.62 -3.59
N ARG A 131 -15.56 7.65 -3.33
CA ARG A 131 -16.81 7.86 -4.04
C ARG A 131 -16.60 8.08 -5.54
N TYR A 132 -15.53 8.79 -5.92
CA TYR A 132 -15.17 8.95 -7.32
C TYR A 132 -14.82 7.63 -8.00
N ASN A 133 -14.11 6.72 -7.31
CA ASN A 133 -13.82 5.39 -7.85
C ASN A 133 -15.12 4.59 -8.11
N GLU A 134 -16.09 4.65 -7.20
CA GLU A 134 -17.39 4.00 -7.38
C GLU A 134 -18.15 4.55 -8.60
N LEU A 135 -18.04 5.86 -8.85
CA LEU A 135 -18.69 6.52 -9.99
C LEU A 135 -18.00 6.27 -11.32
N LYS A 136 -16.71 5.89 -11.35
CA LYS A 136 -15.97 5.68 -12.60
C LYS A 136 -16.63 4.68 -13.54
N ASP A 137 -17.11 3.57 -13.00
CA ASP A 137 -17.74 2.53 -13.80
C ASP A 137 -19.08 3.01 -14.37
N ILE A 138 -19.84 3.76 -13.57
CA ILE A 138 -21.10 4.38 -14.01
C ILE A 138 -20.83 5.41 -15.11
N ILE A 139 -19.82 6.25 -14.96
CA ILE A 139 -19.40 7.24 -15.94
C ILE A 139 -18.96 6.57 -17.25
N ALA A 140 -18.24 5.46 -17.17
CA ALA A 140 -17.75 4.73 -18.32
C ALA A 140 -18.89 4.10 -19.16
N ILE A 141 -19.96 3.68 -18.50
CA ILE A 141 -21.09 2.98 -19.14
C ILE A 141 -22.17 3.97 -19.60
N LEU A 142 -22.59 4.89 -18.73
CA LEU A 142 -23.73 5.76 -18.93
C LEU A 142 -23.37 7.20 -19.31
N GLY A 143 -22.12 7.61 -19.10
CA GLY A 143 -21.65 8.97 -19.31
C GLY A 143 -21.86 9.89 -18.09
N MET A 144 -21.31 11.10 -18.18
CA MET A 144 -21.39 12.11 -17.11
C MET A 144 -22.79 12.71 -16.94
N ASP A 145 -23.58 12.71 -18.01
CA ASP A 145 -24.88 13.41 -18.03
C ASP A 145 -25.93 12.71 -17.15
N GLU A 146 -25.80 11.41 -16.98
CA GLU A 146 -26.70 10.60 -16.15
C GLU A 146 -26.43 10.72 -14.63
N LEU A 147 -25.35 11.39 -14.25
CA LEU A 147 -25.04 11.62 -12.83
C LEU A 147 -25.92 12.74 -12.24
N SER A 148 -26.23 12.61 -10.95
CA SER A 148 -26.83 13.69 -10.19
C SER A 148 -25.92 14.93 -10.15
N GLU A 149 -26.47 16.12 -9.96
CA GLU A 149 -25.68 17.35 -9.86
C GLU A 149 -24.69 17.30 -8.67
N GLU A 150 -25.06 16.60 -7.60
CA GLU A 150 -24.19 16.36 -6.45
C GLU A 150 -22.97 15.52 -6.85
N ASP A 151 -23.18 14.40 -7.56
CA ASP A 151 -22.11 13.51 -8.04
C ASP A 151 -21.23 14.20 -9.09
N LYS A 152 -21.80 15.01 -9.97
CA LYS A 152 -21.01 15.85 -10.92
C LYS A 152 -20.09 16.79 -10.18
N GLY A 153 -20.59 17.45 -9.13
CA GLY A 153 -19.81 18.31 -8.26
C GLY A 153 -18.69 17.56 -7.52
N LEU A 154 -18.98 16.33 -7.07
CA LEU A 154 -18.00 15.46 -6.42
C LEU A 154 -16.90 15.04 -7.39
N VAL A 155 -17.25 14.59 -8.59
CA VAL A 155 -16.29 14.23 -9.65
C VAL A 155 -15.35 15.38 -9.99
N ALA A 156 -15.90 16.60 -10.11
CA ALA A 156 -15.10 17.80 -10.35
C ALA A 156 -14.09 18.09 -9.22
N ARG A 157 -14.51 17.91 -7.95
CA ARG A 157 -13.63 18.06 -6.77
C ARG A 157 -12.57 16.97 -6.74
N ALA A 158 -12.93 15.71 -6.98
CA ALA A 158 -11.99 14.60 -7.00
C ALA A 158 -10.89 14.79 -8.04
N ARG A 159 -11.24 15.20 -9.26
CA ARG A 159 -10.27 15.49 -10.34
C ARG A 159 -9.33 16.66 -9.99
N LYS A 160 -9.83 17.68 -9.30
CA LYS A 160 -8.99 18.78 -8.80
C LYS A 160 -8.03 18.31 -7.72
N ALA A 161 -8.51 17.46 -6.76
CA ALA A 161 -7.68 16.88 -5.72
C ALA A 161 -6.56 16.01 -6.33
N GLN A 162 -6.87 15.15 -7.29
CA GLN A 162 -5.88 14.34 -7.99
C GLN A 162 -4.80 15.18 -8.69
N ARG A 163 -5.20 16.24 -9.37
CA ARG A 163 -4.24 17.17 -10.01
C ARG A 163 -3.39 17.92 -9.01
N PHE A 164 -3.97 18.33 -7.88
CA PHE A 164 -3.24 19.01 -6.80
C PHE A 164 -2.19 18.09 -6.18
N LEU A 165 -2.50 16.81 -6.00
CA LEU A 165 -1.59 15.82 -5.45
C LEU A 165 -0.52 15.36 -6.47
N SER A 166 -0.70 15.65 -7.75
CA SER A 166 0.30 15.38 -8.79
C SER A 166 1.40 16.41 -8.76
N GLN A 167 2.65 15.94 -8.73
CA GLN A 167 3.81 16.82 -8.79
C GLN A 167 4.33 16.88 -10.24
N PRO A 168 4.73 18.06 -10.73
CA PRO A 168 5.45 18.16 -12.00
C PRO A 168 6.83 17.53 -11.87
N PHE A 169 7.29 16.92 -12.94
CA PHE A 169 8.68 16.45 -13.06
C PHE A 169 9.63 17.62 -13.17
#